data_ed76525546e9221fd86301db900d5f06
#
_entry.id   ed76525546e9221fd86301db900d5f06
#
_cell.length_a   1.000
_cell.length_b   1.000
_cell.length_c   1.000
_cell.angle_alpha   90.00
_cell.angle_beta   90.00
_cell.angle_gamma   90.00
#
_symmetry.space_group_name_H-M   'P 1'
#
loop_
_entity.id
_entity.type
_entity.pdbx_description
1 polymer ?
#
loop_
_entity_poly.entity_id
_entity_poly.type
_entity_poly.pdbx_seq_one_letter_code
_entity_poly.pdbx_strand_id
1 'polypeptide(L)'
;MPVWAQIAGVFKDAPHPNAAKLWMEFLYSDQGQLIWLKGFSHPARFQDLAKRKKIPKALITALPSSKLYAKVKFATVAQQTAAKAKIAAEWPTI
;
A
#
# COMPACT_ATOMS: atom_id res chain seq x y z
N MET A 1 0.62 1.21 15.85
CA MET A 1 -0.17 1.91 14.80
C MET A 1 -0.76 0.86 13.87
N PRO A 2 -2.09 0.75 13.80
CA PRO A 2 -2.70 -0.18 12.86
C PRO A 2 -2.50 0.32 11.43
N VAL A 3 -2.13 -0.58 10.55
CA VAL A 3 -1.91 -0.29 9.13
C VAL A 3 -2.62 -1.35 8.32
N TRP A 4 -3.23 -0.94 7.24
CA TRP A 4 -3.82 -1.82 6.27
C TRP A 4 -3.19 -1.59 4.90
N ALA A 5 -3.08 -2.64 4.12
CA ALA A 5 -2.50 -2.57 2.80
C ALA A 5 -3.59 -2.55 1.73
N GLN A 6 -3.41 -1.69 0.73
CA GLN A 6 -4.18 -1.77 -0.50
C GLN A 6 -3.52 -2.78 -1.42
N ILE A 7 -4.33 -3.62 -2.05
CA ILE A 7 -3.87 -4.69 -2.93
C ILE A 7 -4.34 -4.39 -4.34
N ALA A 8 -3.44 -4.52 -5.31
CA ALA A 8 -3.75 -4.45 -6.73
C ALA A 8 -3.45 -5.79 -7.41
N GLY A 9 -4.20 -6.12 -8.43
CA GLY A 9 -3.98 -7.36 -9.18
C GLY A 9 -4.55 -7.27 -10.59
N VAL A 10 -4.23 -8.25 -11.41
CA VAL A 10 -4.77 -8.40 -12.77
C VAL A 10 -5.81 -9.51 -12.74
N PHE A 11 -7.02 -9.24 -13.23
CA PHE A 11 -8.05 -10.25 -13.35
C PHE A 11 -7.63 -11.36 -14.32
N LYS A 12 -8.02 -12.59 -14.01
CA LYS A 12 -7.70 -13.76 -14.83
C LYS A 12 -8.15 -13.58 -16.29
N ASP A 13 -9.35 -13.07 -16.49
CA ASP A 13 -9.96 -12.89 -17.81
C ASP A 13 -10.04 -11.39 -18.17
N ALA A 14 -8.98 -10.63 -17.86
CA ALA A 14 -8.92 -9.21 -18.20
C ALA A 14 -9.00 -9.01 -19.73
N PRO A 15 -9.77 -8.02 -20.20
CA PRO A 15 -9.89 -7.75 -21.66
C PRO A 15 -8.56 -7.35 -22.31
N HIS A 16 -7.66 -6.74 -21.55
CA HIS A 16 -6.33 -6.30 -22.01
C HIS A 16 -5.25 -6.71 -21.00
N PRO A 17 -4.92 -8.02 -20.91
CA PRO A 17 -4.04 -8.52 -19.85
C PRO A 17 -2.63 -7.98 -19.93
N ASN A 18 -2.08 -7.76 -21.12
CA ASN A 18 -0.73 -7.23 -21.30
C ASN A 18 -0.64 -5.75 -20.90
N ALA A 19 -1.66 -4.97 -21.23
CA ALA A 19 -1.76 -3.57 -20.79
C ALA A 19 -1.90 -3.48 -19.27
N ALA A 20 -2.68 -4.37 -18.66
CA ALA A 20 -2.81 -4.44 -17.21
C ALA A 20 -1.50 -4.79 -16.53
N LYS A 21 -0.72 -5.73 -17.06
CA LYS A 21 0.61 -6.08 -16.56
C LYS A 21 1.59 -4.91 -16.67
N LEU A 22 1.58 -4.20 -17.78
CA LEU A 22 2.41 -3.02 -17.98
C LEU A 22 2.07 -1.91 -16.96
N TRP A 23 0.78 -1.71 -16.69
CA TRP A 23 0.34 -0.80 -15.64
C TRP A 23 0.84 -1.21 -14.25
N MET A 24 0.78 -2.50 -13.93
CA MET A 24 1.32 -3.02 -12.67
C MET A 24 2.83 -2.79 -12.56
N GLU A 25 3.60 -3.00 -13.63
CA GLU A 25 5.03 -2.70 -13.66
C GLU A 25 5.31 -1.23 -13.39
N PHE A 26 4.53 -0.34 -14.01
CA PHE A 26 4.64 1.10 -13.74
C PHE A 26 4.32 1.46 -12.28
N LEU A 27 3.25 0.91 -11.71
CA LEU A 27 2.88 1.15 -10.32
C LEU A 27 4.00 0.78 -9.35
N TYR A 28 4.70 -0.32 -9.61
CA TYR A 28 5.80 -0.79 -8.76
C TYR A 28 7.17 -0.25 -9.17
N SER A 29 7.27 0.54 -10.22
CA SER A 29 8.49 1.24 -10.59
C SER A 29 8.85 2.32 -9.55
N ASP A 30 10.11 2.75 -9.52
CA ASP A 30 10.53 3.85 -8.65
C ASP A 30 9.68 5.10 -8.88
N GLN A 31 9.42 5.43 -10.13
CA GLN A 31 8.60 6.59 -10.51
C GLN A 31 7.16 6.48 -10.01
N GLY A 32 6.51 5.33 -10.23
CA GLY A 32 5.15 5.08 -9.76
C GLY A 32 5.04 5.13 -8.25
N GLN A 33 5.99 4.53 -7.55
CA GLN A 33 6.03 4.54 -6.08
C GLN A 33 6.23 5.95 -5.50
N LEU A 34 7.05 6.78 -6.15
CA LEU A 34 7.23 8.18 -5.75
C LEU A 34 5.98 9.03 -5.98
N ILE A 35 5.18 8.74 -7.01
CA ILE A 35 3.89 9.40 -7.23
C ILE A 35 2.92 9.11 -6.08
N TRP A 36 2.82 7.86 -5.64
CA TRP A 36 2.04 7.47 -4.47
C TRP A 36 2.48 8.22 -3.22
N LEU A 37 3.78 8.33 -3.01
CA LEU A 37 4.34 9.04 -1.88
C LEU A 37 4.00 10.54 -1.91
N LYS A 38 4.05 11.17 -3.07
CA LYS A 38 3.62 12.57 -3.26
C LYS A 38 2.14 12.77 -2.92
N GLY A 39 1.31 11.76 -3.14
CA GLY A 39 -0.10 11.73 -2.76
C GLY A 39 -0.36 11.37 -1.29
N PHE A 40 0.69 11.41 -0.44
CA PHE A 40 0.62 11.07 0.98
C PHE A 40 0.24 9.60 1.26
N SER A 41 0.42 8.72 0.29
CA SER A 41 0.28 7.28 0.46
C SER A 41 1.64 6.64 0.67
N HIS A 42 1.74 5.71 1.62
CA HIS A 42 2.99 4.99 1.87
C HIS A 42 3.17 3.87 0.84
N PRO A 43 4.13 3.97 -0.08
CA PRO A 43 4.31 2.98 -1.12
C PRO A 43 4.87 1.67 -0.59
N ALA A 44 4.51 0.55 -1.24
CA ALA A 44 4.95 -0.78 -0.83
C ALA A 44 6.47 -0.93 -0.82
N ARG A 45 7.16 -0.26 -1.75
CA ARG A 45 8.63 -0.29 -1.87
C ARG A 45 9.34 0.84 -1.13
N PHE A 46 8.69 1.46 -0.15
CA PHE A 46 9.26 2.59 0.59
C PHE A 46 10.63 2.26 1.22
N GLN A 47 10.76 1.11 1.86
CA GLN A 47 12.01 0.69 2.51
C GLN A 47 13.16 0.54 1.50
N ASP A 48 12.88 -0.04 0.35
CA ASP A 48 13.85 -0.18 -0.74
C ASP A 48 14.26 1.18 -1.31
N LEU A 49 13.29 2.06 -1.57
CA LEU A 49 13.57 3.41 -2.06
C LEU A 49 14.38 4.25 -1.06
N ALA A 50 14.06 4.13 0.22
CA ALA A 50 14.79 4.82 1.29
C ALA A 50 16.23 4.31 1.37
N LYS A 51 16.43 2.99 1.31
CA LYS A 51 17.76 2.36 1.33
C LYS A 51 18.62 2.80 0.13
N ARG A 52 18.02 2.91 -1.05
CA ARG A 52 18.70 3.36 -2.27
C ARG A 52 18.79 4.89 -2.39
N LYS A 53 18.34 5.64 -1.40
CA LYS A 53 18.34 7.12 -1.37
C LYS A 53 17.60 7.74 -2.57
N LYS A 54 16.53 7.12 -3.04
CA LYS A 54 15.72 7.59 -4.16
C LYS A 54 14.60 8.55 -3.76
N ILE A 55 14.34 8.70 -2.47
CA ILE A 55 13.27 9.55 -1.96
C ILE A 55 13.81 10.98 -1.79
N PRO A 56 13.14 12.01 -2.37
CA PRO A 56 13.49 13.40 -2.15
C PRO A 56 13.42 13.79 -0.67
N LYS A 57 14.38 14.58 -0.18
CA LYS A 57 14.45 15.00 1.23
C LYS A 57 13.17 15.66 1.72
N ALA A 58 12.54 16.48 0.88
CA ALA A 58 11.29 17.16 1.23
C ALA A 58 10.15 16.19 1.54
N LEU A 59 10.10 15.03 0.89
CA LEU A 59 9.11 13.99 1.17
C LEU A 59 9.45 13.21 2.44
N ILE A 60 10.73 13.00 2.72
CA ILE A 60 11.16 12.33 3.96
C ILE A 60 10.78 13.14 5.20
N THR A 61 10.96 14.45 5.17
CA THR A 61 10.64 15.32 6.31
C THR A 61 9.14 15.44 6.58
N ALA A 62 8.32 15.25 5.56
CA ALA A 62 6.86 15.28 5.70
C ALA A 62 6.25 13.97 6.23
N LEU A 63 7.05 12.91 6.33
CA LEU A 63 6.60 11.59 6.73
C LEU A 63 7.01 11.25 8.17
N PRO A 64 6.25 10.36 8.84
CA PRO A 64 6.70 9.78 10.09
C PRO A 64 8.05 9.06 9.92
N SER A 65 8.81 8.95 11.02
CA SER A 65 10.10 8.29 11.03
C SER A 65 10.04 6.89 10.40
N SER A 66 11.04 6.54 9.58
CA SER A 66 11.18 5.21 8.98
C SER A 66 11.25 4.09 10.03
N LYS A 67 11.70 4.40 11.25
CA LYS A 67 11.72 3.45 12.37
C LYS A 67 10.31 3.00 12.79
N LEU A 68 9.31 3.88 12.64
CA LEU A 68 7.91 3.54 12.91
C LEU A 68 7.38 2.54 11.89
N TYR A 69 7.74 2.70 10.63
CA TYR A 69 7.32 1.79 9.56
C TYR A 69 7.95 0.40 9.68
N ALA A 70 9.18 0.31 10.20
CA ALA A 70 9.84 -0.97 10.44
C ALA A 70 9.13 -1.82 11.52
N LYS A 71 8.38 -1.17 12.42
CA LYS A 71 7.64 -1.82 13.52
C LYS A 71 6.16 -2.02 13.21
N VAL A 72 5.71 -1.70 12.01
CA VAL A 72 4.32 -1.83 11.62
C VAL A 72 3.90 -3.31 11.62
N LYS A 73 2.78 -3.59 12.26
CA LYS A 73 2.13 -4.90 12.25
C LYS A 73 0.87 -4.84 11.38
N PHE A 74 0.77 -5.76 10.45
CA PHE A 74 -0.43 -5.92 9.65
C PHE A 74 -1.38 -6.91 10.35
N ALA A 75 -2.67 -6.64 10.25
CA ALA A 75 -3.68 -7.59 10.70
C ALA A 75 -3.59 -8.89 9.89
N THR A 76 -3.72 -10.03 10.58
CA THR A 76 -3.78 -11.33 9.90
C THR A 76 -5.06 -11.47 9.08
N VAL A 77 -5.07 -12.38 8.12
CA VAL A 77 -6.27 -12.66 7.32
C VAL A 77 -7.45 -13.07 8.22
N ALA A 78 -7.18 -13.87 9.24
CA ALA A 78 -8.21 -14.27 10.21
C ALA A 78 -8.81 -13.07 10.97
N GLN A 79 -7.97 -12.14 11.42
CA GLN A 79 -8.42 -10.91 12.08
C GLN A 79 -9.24 -10.03 11.13
N GLN A 80 -8.81 -9.87 9.90
CA GLN A 80 -9.54 -9.09 8.88
C GLN A 80 -10.90 -9.71 8.56
N THR A 81 -10.96 -11.04 8.42
CA THR A 81 -12.20 -11.78 8.16
C THR A 81 -13.18 -11.63 9.33
N ALA A 82 -12.71 -11.77 10.56
CA ALA A 82 -13.54 -11.62 11.76
C ALA A 82 -14.06 -10.18 11.89
N ALA A 83 -13.20 -9.18 11.68
CA ALA A 83 -13.59 -7.78 11.73
C ALA A 83 -14.63 -7.44 10.65
N LYS A 84 -14.44 -7.94 9.43
CA LYS A 84 -15.38 -7.74 8.32
C LYS A 84 -16.76 -8.32 8.62
N ALA A 85 -16.82 -9.54 9.17
CA ALA A 85 -18.06 -10.18 9.55
C ALA A 85 -18.78 -9.39 10.66
N LYS A 86 -18.06 -8.91 11.66
CA LYS A 86 -18.60 -8.09 12.74
C LYS A 86 -19.15 -6.77 12.23
N ILE A 87 -18.41 -6.06 11.38
CA ILE A 87 -18.86 -4.81 10.77
C ILE A 87 -20.14 -5.03 9.97
N ALA A 88 -20.20 -6.07 9.14
CA ALA A 88 -21.37 -6.39 8.34
C ALA A 88 -22.62 -6.68 9.18
N ALA A 89 -22.44 -7.33 10.34
CA ALA A 89 -23.54 -7.66 11.25
C ALA A 89 -24.02 -6.45 12.09
N GLU A 90 -23.11 -5.63 12.57
CA GLU A 90 -23.42 -4.57 13.55
C GLU A 90 -23.66 -3.19 12.90
N TRP A 91 -23.00 -2.89 11.79
CA TRP A 91 -23.09 -1.58 11.14
C TRP A 91 -24.51 -1.14 10.79
N PRO A 92 -25.39 -2.01 10.24
CA PRO A 92 -26.76 -1.61 9.91
C PRO A 92 -27.62 -1.22 11.12
N THR A 93 -27.19 -1.57 12.33
CA THR A 93 -27.93 -1.30 13.57
C THR A 93 -27.44 -0.07 14.34
N ILE A 94 -26.37 0.53 13.87
CA ILE A 94 -25.83 1.78 14.40
C ILE A 94 -26.55 2.98 13.73
#